data_aa41123908cd80d7bff66ae3836534b9
#
_entry.id   aa41123908cd80d7bff66ae3836534b9
#
_cell.length_a   1.000
_cell.length_b   1.000
_cell.length_c   1.000
_cell.angle_alpha   90.00
_cell.angle_beta   90.00
_cell.angle_gamma   90.00
#
_symmetry.space_group_name_H-M   'P 1'
#
loop_
_entity.id
_entity.type
_entity.pdbx_description
1 polymer ?
#
loop_
_entity_poly.entity_id
_entity_poly.type
_entity_poly.pdbx_seq_one_letter_code
_entity_poly.pdbx_strand_id
1 'polypeptide(L)'
;VERDRILRALRDRKVKNLFWIVADVHHAELIRHAPWPDFDFHEFVAGPLSASRGRPRPLDTGLNPRSLFGLGEIDNVGEVTIDAVGLTVRIIDVTGKVRFSHTIGPE
;
A
#
# COMPACT_ATOMS: atom_id res chain seq x y z
N VAL A 1 -4.80 -9.85 16.47
CA VAL A 1 -4.02 -10.04 17.70
C VAL A 1 -2.53 -9.96 17.40
N GLU A 2 -2.02 -10.82 16.54
CA GLU A 2 -0.58 -10.79 16.21
C GLU A 2 -0.20 -9.55 15.41
N ARG A 3 -1.03 -9.15 14.48
CA ARG A 3 -0.85 -7.90 13.72
C ARG A 3 -0.66 -6.71 14.66
N ASP A 4 -1.53 -6.58 15.64
CA ASP A 4 -1.49 -5.46 16.58
C ASP A 4 -0.24 -5.50 17.45
N ARG A 5 0.24 -6.68 17.82
CA ARG A 5 1.50 -6.83 18.56
C ARG A 5 2.69 -6.33 17.77
N ILE A 6 2.75 -6.69 16.48
CA ILE A 6 3.83 -6.24 15.58
C ILE A 6 3.78 -4.72 15.44
N LEU A 7 2.62 -4.16 15.16
CA LEU A 7 2.47 -2.71 14.96
C LEU A 7 2.80 -1.94 16.24
N ARG A 8 2.39 -2.43 17.42
CA ARG A 8 2.72 -1.79 18.69
C ARG A 8 4.22 -1.83 18.96
N ALA A 9 4.89 -2.93 18.65
CA ALA A 9 6.33 -3.03 18.81
C ALA A 9 7.07 -2.03 17.91
N LEU A 10 6.63 -1.86 16.68
CA LEU A 10 7.20 -0.90 15.75
C LEU A 10 6.97 0.54 16.24
N ARG A 11 5.77 0.85 16.71
CA ARG A 11 5.47 2.15 17.30
C ARG A 11 6.35 2.45 18.51
N ASP A 12 6.46 1.50 19.43
CA ASP A 12 7.21 1.69 20.69
C ASP A 12 8.69 1.91 20.41
N ARG A 13 9.21 1.35 19.34
CA ARG A 13 10.59 1.56 18.89
C ARG A 13 10.75 2.76 17.97
N LYS A 14 9.68 3.52 17.76
CA LYS A 14 9.67 4.76 16.96
C LYS A 14 10.14 4.52 15.51
N VAL A 15 9.77 3.38 14.93
CA VAL A 15 10.09 3.07 13.54
C VAL A 15 9.35 4.03 12.63
N LYS A 16 10.08 4.65 11.69
CA LYS A 16 9.57 5.58 10.70
C LYS A 16 9.67 4.99 9.30
N ASN A 17 8.95 5.58 8.35
CA ASN A 17 9.02 5.20 6.94
C ASN A 17 8.67 3.73 6.70
N LEU A 18 7.71 3.22 7.46
CA LEU A 18 7.24 1.85 7.33
C LEU A 18 6.32 1.73 6.11
N PHE A 19 6.58 0.71 5.32
CA PHE A 19 5.86 0.48 4.06
C PHE A 19 5.64 -1.02 3.88
N TRP A 20 4.39 -1.42 3.66
CA TRP A 20 4.01 -2.81 3.46
C TRP A 20 3.72 -3.04 1.99
N ILE A 21 4.30 -4.09 1.43
CA ILE A 21 4.03 -4.54 0.07
C ILE A 21 3.22 -5.81 0.18
N VAL A 22 2.02 -5.81 -0.41
CA VAL A 22 1.08 -6.93 -0.29
C VAL A 22 0.48 -7.28 -1.64
N ALA A 23 -0.06 -8.50 -1.72
CA ALA A 23 -0.68 -9.04 -2.92
C ALA A 23 -1.89 -9.88 -2.54
N ASP A 24 -2.33 -10.78 -3.42
CA ASP A 24 -3.37 -11.79 -3.21
C ASP A 24 -4.81 -11.29 -3.38
N VAL A 25 -5.10 -10.03 -3.08
CA VAL A 25 -6.50 -9.53 -3.08
C VAL A 25 -7.04 -9.14 -4.45
N HIS A 26 -6.27 -9.31 -5.53
CA HIS A 26 -6.68 -9.17 -6.92
C HIS A 26 -7.17 -7.76 -7.32
N HIS A 27 -6.66 -6.72 -6.66
CA HIS A 27 -6.86 -5.33 -7.06
C HIS A 27 -5.62 -4.51 -6.69
N ALA A 28 -5.53 -3.29 -7.21
CA ALA A 28 -4.45 -2.37 -6.87
C ALA A 28 -4.96 -1.30 -5.92
N GLU A 29 -4.19 -0.97 -4.89
CA GLU A 29 -4.57 0.06 -3.93
C GLU A 29 -3.35 0.58 -3.17
N LEU A 30 -3.35 1.87 -2.87
CA LEU A 30 -2.41 2.46 -1.93
C LEU A 30 -3.20 3.00 -0.75
N ILE A 31 -2.89 2.52 0.45
CA ILE A 31 -3.61 2.83 1.67
C ILE A 31 -2.64 3.44 2.69
N ARG A 32 -3.06 4.53 3.33
CA ARG A 32 -2.36 5.05 4.51
C ARG A 32 -3.13 4.63 5.75
N HIS A 33 -2.43 3.96 6.67
CA HIS A 33 -2.97 3.58 7.97
C HIS A 33 -2.39 4.48 9.05
N ALA A 34 -3.24 4.99 9.93
CA ALA A 34 -2.81 5.86 11.04
C ALA A 34 -3.53 5.40 12.33
N PRO A 35 -3.18 4.21 12.86
CA PRO A 35 -3.87 3.66 14.02
C PRO A 35 -3.65 4.45 15.32
N TRP A 36 -2.55 5.20 15.40
CA TRP A 36 -2.23 6.04 16.56
C TRP A 36 -1.69 7.39 16.09
N PRO A 37 -1.83 8.46 16.90
CA PRO A 37 -1.43 9.80 16.48
C PRO A 37 0.04 9.97 16.09
N ASP A 38 0.92 9.15 16.65
CA ASP A 38 2.37 9.22 16.44
C ASP A 38 2.88 8.10 15.53
N PHE A 39 1.99 7.35 14.89
CA PHE A 39 2.38 6.19 14.10
C PHE A 39 1.48 6.02 12.87
N ASP A 40 2.10 6.07 11.71
CA ASP A 40 1.42 5.76 10.44
C ASP A 40 2.31 4.92 9.55
N PHE A 41 1.70 4.29 8.57
CA PHE A 41 2.41 3.50 7.56
C PHE A 41 1.56 3.37 6.31
N HIS A 42 2.21 2.97 5.22
CA HIS A 42 1.53 2.74 3.96
C HIS A 42 1.48 1.25 3.63
N GLU A 43 0.41 0.87 2.97
CA GLU A 43 0.23 -0.47 2.42
C GLU A 43 0.01 -0.36 0.91
N PHE A 44 0.88 -0.97 0.14
CA PHE A 44 0.80 -0.96 -1.32
C PHE A 44 0.39 -2.34 -1.80
N VAL A 45 -0.77 -2.39 -2.45
CA VAL A 45 -1.38 -3.61 -2.97
C VAL A 45 -1.31 -3.58 -4.48
N ALA A 46 -0.79 -4.64 -5.09
CA ALA A 46 -0.71 -4.75 -6.54
C ALA A 46 -1.08 -6.17 -6.99
N GLY A 47 -1.52 -6.29 -8.23
CA GLY A 47 -1.95 -7.54 -8.84
C GLY A 47 -3.44 -7.52 -9.18
N PRO A 48 -3.91 -8.57 -9.86
CA PRO A 48 -3.16 -9.76 -10.26
C PRO A 48 -2.32 -9.53 -11.51
N LEU A 49 -1.31 -10.37 -11.70
CA LEU A 49 -0.60 -10.45 -12.98
C LEU A 49 -1.44 -11.19 -14.03
N SER A 50 -2.06 -12.29 -13.60
CA SER A 50 -2.85 -13.16 -14.48
C SER A 50 -3.75 -14.05 -13.65
N ALA A 51 -4.82 -13.49 -13.11
CA ALA A 51 -5.80 -14.22 -12.32
C ALA A 51 -7.16 -13.53 -12.44
N SER A 52 -8.15 -13.98 -11.68
CA SER A 52 -9.45 -13.30 -11.66
C SER A 52 -9.27 -11.86 -11.14
N ARG A 53 -9.93 -10.92 -11.80
CA ARG A 53 -9.78 -9.50 -11.48
C ARG A 53 -10.82 -9.09 -10.45
N GLY A 54 -10.35 -8.52 -9.34
CA GLY A 54 -11.22 -8.06 -8.29
C GLY A 54 -11.38 -6.53 -8.28
N ARG A 55 -12.07 -6.03 -7.28
CA ARG A 55 -12.28 -4.60 -7.04
C ARG A 55 -11.86 -4.27 -5.61
N PRO A 56 -11.42 -3.02 -5.35
CA PRO A 56 -11.23 -2.58 -3.98
C PRO A 56 -12.49 -2.81 -3.14
N ARG A 57 -12.29 -3.24 -1.90
CA ARG A 57 -13.37 -3.52 -0.95
C ARG A 57 -13.35 -2.47 0.16
N PRO A 58 -14.44 -2.34 0.94
CA PRO A 58 -14.43 -1.50 2.13
C PRO A 58 -13.24 -1.87 3.03
N LEU A 59 -12.55 -0.85 3.54
CA LEU A 59 -11.36 -1.05 4.37
C LEU A 59 -11.75 -1.41 5.80
N ASP A 60 -10.90 -2.22 6.44
CA ASP A 60 -11.00 -2.50 7.87
C ASP A 60 -10.68 -1.22 8.65
N THR A 61 -11.66 -0.72 9.41
CA THR A 61 -11.54 0.54 10.14
C THR A 61 -10.63 0.45 11.36
N GLY A 62 -10.17 -0.76 11.75
CA GLY A 62 -9.36 -0.96 12.95
C GLY A 62 -8.02 -0.23 12.95
N LEU A 63 -7.49 0.12 11.78
CA LEU A 63 -6.22 0.83 11.65
C LEU A 63 -6.38 2.27 11.16
N ASN A 64 -7.61 2.80 11.19
CA ASN A 64 -7.92 4.13 10.71
C ASN A 64 -7.39 4.36 9.28
N PRO A 65 -7.79 3.54 8.30
CA PRO A 65 -7.23 3.58 6.97
C PRO A 65 -7.81 4.69 6.11
N ARG A 66 -7.00 5.15 5.15
CA ARG A 66 -7.44 6.05 4.10
C ARG A 66 -6.90 5.55 2.77
N SER A 67 -7.79 5.25 1.83
CA SER A 67 -7.37 4.87 0.48
C SER A 67 -6.91 6.11 -0.28
N LEU A 68 -5.67 6.09 -0.74
CA LEU A 68 -5.12 7.17 -1.56
C LEU A 68 -5.35 6.91 -3.04
N PHE A 69 -5.49 5.65 -3.43
CA PHE A 69 -5.76 5.21 -4.78
C PHE A 69 -6.30 3.79 -4.75
N GLY A 70 -7.31 3.50 -5.56
CA GLY A 70 -7.83 2.16 -5.73
C GLY A 70 -8.24 1.93 -7.18
N LEU A 71 -7.89 0.78 -7.73
CA LEU A 71 -8.23 0.39 -9.10
C LEU A 71 -8.42 -1.11 -9.18
N GLY A 72 -9.56 -1.51 -9.70
CA GLY A 72 -9.91 -2.93 -9.90
C GLY A 72 -10.06 -3.30 -11.36
N GLU A 73 -10.32 -4.57 -11.58
CA GLU A 73 -10.68 -5.15 -12.88
C GLU A 73 -9.59 -5.03 -13.94
N ILE A 74 -8.32 -4.92 -13.54
CA ILE A 74 -7.18 -4.92 -14.44
C ILE A 74 -6.10 -5.88 -13.97
N ASP A 75 -5.40 -6.48 -14.93
CA ASP A 75 -4.13 -7.13 -14.65
C ASP A 75 -3.07 -6.05 -14.53
N ASN A 76 -2.24 -6.13 -13.49
CA ASN A 76 -1.26 -5.09 -13.22
C ASN A 76 -0.07 -5.62 -12.44
N VAL A 77 0.99 -4.82 -12.43
CA VAL A 77 2.18 -5.03 -11.61
C VAL A 77 2.45 -3.74 -10.84
N GLY A 78 2.92 -3.90 -9.61
CA GLY A 78 3.41 -2.79 -8.81
C GLY A 78 4.91 -2.65 -8.96
N GLU A 79 5.36 -1.40 -9.06
CA GLU A 79 6.79 -1.08 -9.08
C GLU A 79 7.09 -0.15 -7.91
N VAL A 80 8.15 -0.46 -7.17
CA VAL A 80 8.60 0.37 -6.05
C VAL A 80 10.04 0.81 -6.34
N THR A 81 10.27 2.11 -6.30
CA THR A 81 11.60 2.71 -6.50
C THR A 81 11.93 3.54 -5.27
N ILE A 82 13.15 3.40 -4.76
CA ILE A 82 13.62 4.17 -3.60
C ILE A 82 14.87 4.94 -4.01
N ASP A 83 14.86 6.25 -3.75
CA ASP A 83 16.00 7.11 -3.96
C ASP A 83 16.08 8.18 -2.86
N ALA A 84 16.94 9.18 -3.05
CA ALA A 84 17.14 10.24 -2.04
C ALA A 84 15.90 11.12 -1.85
N VAL A 85 15.01 11.20 -2.83
CA VAL A 85 13.78 12.00 -2.76
C VAL A 85 12.70 11.27 -1.96
N GLY A 86 12.64 9.94 -2.07
CA GLY A 86 11.64 9.16 -1.37
C GLY A 86 11.39 7.80 -2.00
N LEU A 87 10.27 7.24 -1.65
CA LEU A 87 9.78 5.97 -2.17
C LEU A 87 8.64 6.25 -3.14
N THR A 88 8.79 5.81 -4.38
CA THR A 88 7.78 5.97 -5.44
C THR A 88 7.15 4.63 -5.75
N VAL A 89 5.82 4.59 -5.74
CA VAL A 89 5.05 3.42 -6.15
C VAL A 89 4.35 3.71 -7.46
N ARG A 90 4.28 2.72 -8.35
CA ARG A 90 3.54 2.83 -9.61
C ARG A 90 2.75 1.56 -9.85
N ILE A 91 1.57 1.72 -10.41
CA ILE A 91 0.76 0.62 -10.95
C ILE A 91 0.84 0.68 -12.46
N ILE A 92 1.28 -0.42 -13.06
CA ILE A 92 1.51 -0.53 -14.51
C ILE A 92 0.60 -1.63 -15.02
N ASP A 93 -0.21 -1.35 -16.04
CA ASP A 93 -1.13 -2.33 -16.60
C ASP A 93 -0.47 -3.21 -17.66
N VAL A 94 -1.24 -4.15 -18.21
CA VAL A 94 -0.75 -5.13 -19.18
C VAL A 94 -0.23 -4.50 -20.48
N THR A 95 -0.64 -3.27 -20.78
CA THR A 95 -0.16 -2.55 -21.97
C THR A 95 1.14 -1.78 -21.74
N GLY A 96 1.63 -1.77 -20.49
CA GLY A 96 2.78 -0.99 -20.06
C GLY A 96 2.43 0.44 -19.66
N LYS A 97 1.14 0.78 -19.60
CA LYS A 97 0.71 2.11 -19.20
C LYS A 97 0.76 2.26 -17.69
N VAL A 98 1.34 3.36 -17.21
CA VAL A 98 1.33 3.73 -15.80
C VAL A 98 -0.06 4.27 -15.46
N ARG A 99 -0.78 3.55 -14.60
CA ARG A 99 -2.13 3.92 -14.20
C ARG A 99 -2.14 4.78 -12.93
N PHE A 100 -1.08 4.72 -12.15
CA PHE A 100 -0.93 5.48 -10.92
C PHE A 100 0.54 5.61 -10.57
N SER A 101 0.93 6.77 -10.05
CA SER A 101 2.27 7.02 -9.53
C SER A 101 2.17 7.96 -8.33
N HIS A 102 2.87 7.63 -7.25
CA HIS A 102 2.86 8.44 -6.03
C HIS A 102 4.21 8.31 -5.31
N THR A 103 4.75 9.44 -4.87
CA THR A 103 6.01 9.49 -4.13
C THR A 103 5.75 9.87 -2.69
N ILE A 104 6.33 9.10 -1.78
CA ILE A 104 6.27 9.32 -0.33
C ILE A 104 7.65 9.74 0.12
N GLY A 105 7.77 10.96 0.65
CA GLY A 105 9.03 11.46 1.17
C GLY A 105 9.38 10.83 2.52
N PRO A 106 10.67 10.84 2.88
CA PRO A 106 11.09 10.33 4.19
C PRO A 106 10.62 11.25 5.33
N GLU A 107 10.36 10.66 6.46
CA GLU A 107 10.03 11.38 7.70
C GLU A 107 11.30 11.73 8.48
#